data_3265d5f82542e07f5242f84c63781258
#
_entry.id   3265d5f82542e07f5242f84c63781258
#
_cell.length_a   1.000
_cell.length_b   1.000
_cell.length_c   1.000
_cell.angle_alpha   90.00
_cell.angle_beta   90.00
_cell.angle_gamma   90.00
#
_symmetry.space_group_name_H-M   'P 1'
#
loop_
_entity.id
_entity.type
_entity.pdbx_description
1 polymer ?
#
loop_
_entity_poly.entity_id
_entity_poly.type
_entity_poly.pdbx_seq_one_letter_code
_entity_poly.pdbx_strand_id
1 'polypeptide(L)'
;YWDMKMDVIKDCTPDNINPDVPRDASAAALIASGLYELCTYVAPEKGKQYRAVADKIVDSLNKHYRAEPGTHYGFLLLHSTGHHPGGSEIDVPLNYADYFYLEALARKEALDMK
;
A
#
# COMPACT_ATOMS: atom_id res chain seq x y z
N TYR A 1 7.76 -3.09 2.07
CA TYR A 1 9.20 -3.36 1.96
C TYR A 1 9.47 -4.53 1.03
N TRP A 2 10.58 -4.48 0.32
CA TRP A 2 11.06 -5.55 -0.52
C TRP A 2 12.22 -6.27 0.17
N ASP A 3 12.00 -7.51 0.59
CA ASP A 3 13.03 -8.34 1.19
C ASP A 3 12.79 -9.82 0.85
N MET A 4 13.70 -10.42 0.10
CA MET A 4 13.58 -11.82 -0.31
C MET A 4 13.74 -12.81 0.83
N LYS A 5 14.40 -12.42 1.90
CA LYS A 5 14.67 -13.30 3.06
C LYS A 5 13.68 -13.10 4.21
N MET A 6 12.90 -12.02 4.18
CA MET A 6 11.93 -11.68 5.22
C MET A 6 12.52 -11.42 6.61
N ASP A 7 13.84 -11.48 6.77
CA ASP A 7 14.49 -11.35 8.07
C ASP A 7 14.64 -9.89 8.53
N VAL A 8 14.87 -9.00 7.61
CA VAL A 8 15.13 -7.56 7.87
C VAL A 8 13.83 -6.78 7.99
N ILE A 9 12.82 -7.20 7.25
CA ILE A 9 11.54 -6.48 7.10
C ILE A 9 10.75 -6.38 8.40
N LYS A 10 10.89 -7.36 9.31
CA LYS A 10 10.15 -7.41 10.58
C LYS A 10 10.42 -6.22 11.50
N ASP A 11 11.60 -5.62 11.39
CA ASP A 11 12.02 -4.49 12.22
C ASP A 11 11.82 -3.14 11.50
N CYS A 12 11.33 -3.17 10.26
CA CYS A 12 11.06 -1.98 9.48
C CYS A 12 9.67 -1.42 9.79
N THR A 13 9.62 -0.12 10.08
CA THR A 13 8.37 0.64 10.26
C THR A 13 8.48 1.94 9.45
N PRO A 14 7.37 2.71 9.27
CA PRO A 14 7.47 4.03 8.64
C PRO A 14 8.44 4.98 9.34
N ASP A 15 8.62 4.82 10.65
CA ASP A 15 9.50 5.67 11.47
C ASP A 15 10.90 5.08 11.64
N ASN A 16 11.08 3.79 11.32
CA ASN A 16 12.35 3.09 11.42
C ASN A 16 12.65 2.39 10.08
N ILE A 17 13.14 3.15 9.13
CA ILE A 17 13.39 2.70 7.76
C ILE A 17 14.81 2.14 7.66
N ASN A 18 14.92 0.92 7.13
CA ASN A 18 16.21 0.40 6.69
C ASN A 18 16.43 0.81 5.23
N PRO A 19 17.45 1.64 4.93
CA PRO A 19 17.67 2.12 3.55
C PRO A 19 18.06 1.01 2.58
N ASP A 20 18.52 -0.13 3.07
CA ASP A 20 18.87 -1.27 2.22
C ASP A 20 17.64 -2.13 1.83
N VAL A 21 16.48 -1.84 2.41
CA VAL A 21 15.23 -2.55 2.12
C VAL A 21 14.23 -1.57 1.50
N PRO A 22 14.09 -1.55 0.17
CA PRO A 22 13.18 -0.61 -0.47
C PRO A 22 11.73 -0.88 -0.10
N ARG A 23 10.95 0.19 -0.03
CA ARG A 23 9.52 0.15 0.24
C ARG A 23 8.75 -0.05 -1.06
N ASP A 24 7.58 -0.64 -0.97
CA ASP A 24 6.69 -0.79 -2.13
C ASP A 24 5.25 -0.43 -1.77
N ALA A 25 4.93 0.84 -1.91
CA ALA A 25 3.57 1.34 -1.70
C ALA A 25 2.58 0.78 -2.72
N SER A 26 3.03 0.39 -3.90
CA SER A 26 2.16 -0.20 -4.93
C SER A 26 1.59 -1.54 -4.48
N ALA A 27 2.43 -2.41 -3.91
CA ALA A 27 1.98 -3.69 -3.35
C ALA A 27 1.00 -3.48 -2.19
N ALA A 28 1.27 -2.53 -1.30
CA ALA A 28 0.37 -2.20 -0.19
C ALA A 28 -1.01 -1.73 -0.70
N ALA A 29 -1.04 -0.83 -1.68
CA ALA A 29 -2.28 -0.34 -2.27
C ALA A 29 -3.07 -1.46 -2.96
N LEU A 30 -2.41 -2.31 -3.73
CA LEU A 30 -3.02 -3.46 -4.38
C LEU A 30 -3.64 -4.43 -3.36
N ILE A 31 -2.90 -4.74 -2.31
CA ILE A 31 -3.36 -5.65 -1.24
C ILE A 31 -4.58 -5.05 -0.53
N ALA A 32 -4.54 -3.77 -0.17
CA ALA A 32 -5.68 -3.11 0.47
C ALA A 32 -6.93 -3.15 -0.41
N SER A 33 -6.79 -2.84 -1.69
CA SER A 33 -7.90 -2.90 -2.66
C SER A 33 -8.48 -4.31 -2.74
N GLY A 34 -7.62 -5.32 -2.85
CA GLY A 34 -8.04 -6.73 -2.90
C GLY A 34 -8.74 -7.18 -1.63
N LEU A 35 -8.26 -6.77 -0.45
CA LEU A 35 -8.87 -7.12 0.82
C LEU A 35 -10.25 -6.48 1.01
N TYR A 36 -10.45 -5.24 0.57
CA TYR A 36 -11.77 -4.61 0.60
C TYR A 36 -12.78 -5.35 -0.27
N GLU A 37 -12.36 -5.86 -1.40
CA GLU A 37 -13.25 -6.70 -2.23
C GLU A 37 -13.46 -8.06 -1.57
N LEU A 38 -12.38 -8.75 -1.20
CA LEU A 38 -12.44 -10.11 -0.66
C LEU A 38 -13.28 -10.19 0.63
N CYS A 39 -13.31 -9.14 1.45
CA CYS A 39 -14.08 -9.13 2.69
C CYS A 39 -15.58 -9.35 2.47
N THR A 40 -16.08 -9.10 1.26
CA THR A 40 -17.50 -9.29 0.92
C THR A 40 -17.85 -10.72 0.50
N TYR A 41 -16.85 -11.56 0.22
CA TYR A 41 -17.04 -12.93 -0.27
C TYR A 41 -16.80 -14.01 0.78
N VAL A 42 -16.42 -13.64 1.97
CA VAL A 42 -16.08 -14.58 3.05
C VAL A 42 -17.06 -14.45 4.21
N ALA A 43 -17.00 -15.38 5.17
CA ALA A 43 -17.81 -15.32 6.39
C ALA A 43 -17.61 -13.98 7.12
N PRO A 44 -18.65 -13.41 7.78
CA PRO A 44 -18.61 -12.07 8.36
C PRO A 44 -17.42 -11.81 9.27
N GLU A 45 -17.06 -12.75 10.12
CA GLU A 45 -15.92 -12.58 11.04
C GLU A 45 -14.58 -12.50 10.30
N LYS A 46 -14.42 -13.29 9.24
CA LYS A 46 -13.25 -13.23 8.36
C LYS A 46 -13.22 -11.92 7.58
N GLY A 47 -14.38 -11.49 7.09
CA GLY A 47 -14.53 -10.23 6.38
C GLY A 47 -14.12 -9.02 7.23
N LYS A 48 -14.51 -9.00 8.52
CA LYS A 48 -14.09 -7.97 9.46
C LYS A 48 -12.56 -7.92 9.62
N GLN A 49 -11.92 -9.09 9.71
CA GLN A 49 -10.46 -9.18 9.81
C GLN A 49 -9.78 -8.63 8.57
N TYR A 50 -10.24 -9.00 7.37
CA TYR A 50 -9.68 -8.51 6.11
C TYR A 50 -9.85 -7.00 5.97
N ARG A 51 -11.04 -6.49 6.30
CA ARG A 51 -11.31 -5.06 6.29
C ARG A 51 -10.41 -4.31 7.25
N ALA A 52 -10.23 -4.80 8.47
CA ALA A 52 -9.37 -4.17 9.47
C ALA A 52 -7.90 -4.08 8.98
N VAL A 53 -7.40 -5.11 8.31
CA VAL A 53 -6.05 -5.06 7.71
C VAL A 53 -5.99 -4.05 6.59
N ALA A 54 -6.98 -4.00 5.70
CA ALA A 54 -7.04 -3.02 4.62
C ALA A 54 -7.09 -1.57 5.16
N ASP A 55 -7.91 -1.32 6.17
CA ASP A 55 -7.99 -0.01 6.83
C ASP A 55 -6.63 0.41 7.40
N LYS A 56 -5.92 -0.50 8.05
CA LYS A 56 -4.59 -0.25 8.60
C LYS A 56 -3.57 0.08 7.50
N ILE A 57 -3.63 -0.62 6.38
CA ILE A 57 -2.76 -0.33 5.22
C ILE A 57 -3.06 1.07 4.66
N VAL A 58 -4.33 1.38 4.43
CA VAL A 58 -4.74 2.69 3.89
C VAL A 58 -4.36 3.82 4.84
N ASP A 59 -4.54 3.65 6.14
CA ASP A 59 -4.11 4.65 7.13
C ASP A 59 -2.60 4.90 7.06
N SER A 60 -1.81 3.86 6.92
CA SER A 60 -0.35 3.97 6.78
C SER A 60 0.02 4.70 5.49
N LEU A 61 -0.62 4.36 4.37
CA LEU A 61 -0.39 5.04 3.08
C LEU A 61 -0.72 6.53 3.18
N ASN A 62 -1.85 6.88 3.80
CA ASN A 62 -2.26 8.26 3.97
C ASN A 62 -1.29 9.08 4.84
N LYS A 63 -0.75 8.48 5.89
CA LYS A 63 0.10 9.17 6.87
C LYS A 63 1.56 9.28 6.42
N HIS A 64 2.09 8.26 5.75
CA HIS A 64 3.54 8.13 5.55
C HIS A 64 3.97 8.10 4.09
N TYR A 65 3.05 7.87 3.15
CA TYR A 65 3.38 7.64 1.74
C TYR A 65 2.69 8.60 0.78
N ARG A 66 1.74 9.39 1.25
CA ARG A 66 1.04 10.36 0.42
C ARG A 66 1.93 11.56 0.11
N ALA A 67 2.07 11.87 -1.18
CA ALA A 67 2.79 13.07 -1.62
C ALA A 67 1.99 14.33 -1.28
N GLU A 68 2.70 15.43 -0.99
CA GLU A 68 2.08 16.74 -0.83
C GLU A 68 1.44 17.18 -2.17
N PRO A 69 0.22 17.75 -2.14
CA PRO A 69 -0.41 18.27 -3.35
C PRO A 69 0.48 19.26 -4.10
N GLY A 70 0.53 19.10 -5.42
CA GLY A 70 1.34 19.96 -6.28
C GLY A 70 2.82 19.60 -6.35
N THR A 71 3.23 18.48 -5.74
CA THR A 71 4.60 17.96 -5.81
C THR A 71 4.65 16.68 -6.64
N HIS A 72 5.87 16.20 -6.94
CA HIS A 72 6.12 14.91 -7.60
C HIS A 72 5.27 14.69 -8.86
N TYR A 73 5.14 15.75 -9.68
CA TYR A 73 4.39 15.71 -10.96
C TYR A 73 2.95 15.20 -10.84
N GLY A 74 2.32 15.36 -9.67
CA GLY A 74 0.95 14.92 -9.42
C GLY A 74 0.78 13.47 -8.97
N PHE A 75 1.86 12.72 -8.80
CA PHE A 75 1.77 11.38 -8.20
C PHE A 75 1.22 11.44 -6.78
N LEU A 76 0.37 10.47 -6.44
CA LEU A 76 -0.28 10.41 -5.12
C LEU A 76 0.58 9.71 -4.08
N LEU A 77 1.19 8.59 -4.44
CA LEU A 77 2.00 7.77 -3.52
C LEU A 77 3.47 7.82 -3.88
N LEU A 78 4.30 7.89 -2.85
CA LEU A 78 5.75 7.78 -2.93
C LEU A 78 6.20 6.39 -2.51
N HIS A 79 7.47 6.06 -2.77
CA HIS A 79 8.13 4.86 -2.24
C HIS A 79 7.56 3.54 -2.74
N SER A 80 7.36 3.43 -4.06
CA SER A 80 7.03 2.16 -4.72
C SER A 80 8.27 1.53 -5.34
N THR A 81 8.24 0.22 -5.54
CA THR A 81 9.32 -0.53 -6.19
C THR A 81 8.72 -1.46 -7.24
N GLY A 82 9.05 -1.23 -8.51
CA GLY A 82 8.48 -1.96 -9.63
C GLY A 82 9.41 -3.01 -10.23
N HIS A 83 10.72 -2.79 -10.22
CA HIS A 83 11.67 -3.69 -10.89
C HIS A 83 12.99 -3.82 -10.14
N HIS A 84 12.91 -4.32 -8.89
CA HIS A 84 14.09 -4.48 -8.03
C HIS A 84 15.19 -5.36 -8.64
N PRO A 85 14.89 -6.57 -9.22
CA PRO A 85 15.93 -7.40 -9.81
C PRO A 85 16.68 -6.73 -10.96
N GLY A 86 16.02 -5.86 -11.72
CA GLY A 86 16.63 -5.11 -12.82
C GLY A 86 17.33 -3.83 -12.40
N GLY A 87 17.29 -3.47 -11.12
CA GLY A 87 17.91 -2.26 -10.60
C GLY A 87 17.20 -0.96 -11.00
N SER A 88 15.95 -1.02 -11.44
CA SER A 88 15.14 0.15 -11.83
C SER A 88 13.83 0.23 -11.05
N GLU A 89 13.18 1.39 -11.08
CA GLU A 89 11.93 1.64 -10.39
C GLU A 89 11.99 1.25 -8.91
N ILE A 90 13.06 1.67 -8.22
CA ILE A 90 13.29 1.40 -6.81
C ILE A 90 13.05 2.68 -6.01
N ASP A 91 12.15 2.61 -5.03
CA ASP A 91 11.79 3.70 -4.13
C ASP A 91 11.35 4.98 -4.89
N VAL A 92 10.45 4.81 -5.86
CA VAL A 92 9.94 5.87 -6.75
C VAL A 92 8.42 5.90 -6.75
N PRO A 93 7.78 7.01 -7.17
CA PRO A 93 6.35 7.00 -7.46
C PRO A 93 6.07 6.22 -8.74
N LEU A 94 4.95 5.47 -8.76
CA LEU A 94 4.51 4.70 -9.92
C LEU A 94 3.02 4.95 -10.17
N ASN A 95 2.62 5.04 -11.43
CA ASN A 95 1.24 5.34 -11.80
C ASN A 95 0.26 4.24 -11.38
N TYR A 96 0.64 2.98 -11.46
CA TYR A 96 -0.25 1.89 -11.03
C TYR A 96 -0.39 1.82 -9.50
N ALA A 97 0.56 2.34 -8.71
CA ALA A 97 0.39 2.52 -7.29
C ALA A 97 -0.78 3.48 -7.01
N ASP A 98 -0.83 4.59 -7.73
CA ASP A 98 -1.92 5.57 -7.62
C ASP A 98 -3.26 4.95 -8.03
N TYR A 99 -3.29 4.15 -9.11
CA TYR A 99 -4.50 3.47 -9.55
C TYR A 99 -5.07 2.57 -8.43
N PHE A 100 -4.25 1.70 -7.85
CA PHE A 100 -4.71 0.78 -6.82
C PHE A 100 -5.05 1.50 -5.52
N TYR A 101 -4.36 2.59 -5.21
CA TYR A 101 -4.69 3.42 -4.07
C TYR A 101 -6.09 4.05 -4.21
N LEU A 102 -6.38 4.65 -5.37
CA LEU A 102 -7.71 5.21 -5.65
C LEU A 102 -8.79 4.13 -5.66
N GLU A 103 -8.51 2.96 -6.21
CA GLU A 103 -9.43 1.82 -6.18
C GLU A 103 -9.71 1.38 -4.74
N ALA A 104 -8.68 1.29 -3.89
CA ALA A 104 -8.84 0.96 -2.48
C ALA A 104 -9.73 1.97 -1.75
N LEU A 105 -9.50 3.27 -1.98
CA LEU A 105 -10.32 4.33 -1.38
C LEU A 105 -11.78 4.26 -1.84
N ALA A 106 -12.02 4.01 -3.13
CA ALA A 106 -13.37 3.88 -3.66
C ALA A 106 -14.10 2.65 -3.08
N ARG A 107 -13.41 1.52 -2.96
CA ARG A 107 -13.97 0.32 -2.36
C ARG A 107 -14.27 0.51 -0.87
N LYS A 108 -13.36 1.18 -0.15
CA LYS A 108 -13.58 1.53 1.26
C LYS A 108 -14.82 2.40 1.42
N GLU A 109 -14.93 3.45 0.63
CA GLU A 109 -16.10 4.35 0.65
C GLU A 109 -17.40 3.59 0.40
N ALA A 110 -17.42 2.72 -0.60
CA ALA A 110 -18.60 1.89 -0.91
C ALA A 110 -19.00 0.99 0.26
N LEU A 111 -18.04 0.43 1.00
CA LEU A 111 -18.30 -0.37 2.19
C LEU A 111 -18.81 0.49 3.36
N ASP A 112 -18.30 1.70 3.53
CA ASP A 112 -18.71 2.61 4.59
C ASP A 112 -20.14 3.12 4.38
N MET A 113 -20.65 3.14 3.15
CA MET A 113 -22.00 3.57 2.79
C MET A 113 -23.09 2.50 3.01
N LYS A 114 -22.73 1.29 3.36
CA LYS A 114 -23.69 0.18 3.59
C LYS A 114 -24.18 0.10 5.01
#